data_927386d28f02791b1d8217a83c02c946
#
_entry.id   927386d28f02791b1d8217a83c02c946
#
_cell.length_a   1.000
_cell.length_b   1.000
_cell.length_c   1.000
_cell.angle_alpha   90.00
_cell.angle_beta   90.00
_cell.angle_gamma   90.00
#
_symmetry.space_group_name_H-M   'P 1'
#
loop_
_entity.id
_entity.type
_entity.pdbx_description
1 polymer ?
#
loop_
_entity_poly.entity_id
_entity_poly.type
_entity_poly.pdbx_seq_one_letter_code
_entity_poly.pdbx_strand_id
1 'polypeptide(L)'
;DGPEEWTPQFVYHGFRYVEAEGLPEELPGPCIMGLVMHTSFERTGHFECSDDTLMTIQRLCHWSSISNCQGVPTDCPHREKNAWTGDAGTVHDQLLLNYDAFLFLEKWLDDLCQSQRPNGSIPCVCPSTGWGYNWGNGPDWSMVLTTLPWALYEQTGDAAILARYYPFICRHFDFMSSMAVDGIVNYGIGDWCAPFDGPAISVNMSTFKAPVALTDTACYYRSARMLSKMSRVLGLDDPYLARSE
;
A
#
# COMPACT_ATOMS: atom_id res chain seq x y z
N ASP A 1 -12.39 -12.21 44.82
CA ASP A 1 -11.12 -11.77 44.32
C ASP A 1 -10.34 -12.99 43.87
N GLY A 2 -10.12 -13.12 42.62
CA GLY A 2 -9.44 -14.24 41.94
C GLY A 2 -8.55 -13.68 40.84
N PRO A 3 -7.87 -14.54 40.05
CA PRO A 3 -7.09 -14.09 38.91
C PRO A 3 -8.00 -13.38 37.91
N GLU A 4 -7.54 -12.24 37.43
CA GLU A 4 -8.20 -11.44 36.42
C GLU A 4 -7.43 -11.55 35.11
N GLU A 5 -8.13 -11.66 33.98
CA GLU A 5 -7.56 -11.62 32.66
C GLU A 5 -8.21 -10.46 31.88
N TRP A 6 -7.39 -9.63 31.27
CA TRP A 6 -7.86 -8.52 30.47
C TRP A 6 -7.11 -8.43 29.15
N THR A 7 -7.87 -8.24 28.07
CA THR A 7 -7.32 -8.03 26.73
C THR A 7 -8.01 -6.83 26.08
N PRO A 8 -7.27 -5.86 25.50
CA PRO A 8 -7.87 -4.76 24.76
C PRO A 8 -8.72 -5.30 23.60
N GLN A 9 -9.90 -4.70 23.38
CA GLN A 9 -10.80 -5.06 22.29
C GLN A 9 -10.89 -3.92 21.27
N PHE A 10 -11.02 -4.27 19.99
CA PHE A 10 -11.17 -3.35 18.87
C PHE A 10 -10.00 -2.35 18.70
N VAL A 11 -8.82 -2.70 19.20
CA VAL A 11 -7.61 -1.88 19.13
C VAL A 11 -6.38 -2.77 18.98
N TYR A 12 -5.40 -2.29 18.23
CA TYR A 12 -4.07 -2.90 18.14
C TYR A 12 -2.99 -1.82 18.24
N HIS A 13 -1.79 -2.23 18.61
CA HIS A 13 -0.66 -1.32 18.84
C HIS A 13 0.61 -1.88 18.21
N GLY A 14 1.43 -1.00 17.61
CA GLY A 14 2.81 -1.29 17.28
C GLY A 14 3.71 -0.78 18.41
N PHE A 15 4.52 -1.65 19.01
CA PHE A 15 5.38 -1.30 20.13
C PHE A 15 6.65 -2.18 20.18
N ARG A 16 7.65 -1.73 20.89
CA ARG A 16 8.87 -2.49 21.21
C ARG A 16 8.96 -2.81 22.68
N TYR A 17 8.37 -1.98 23.53
CA TYR A 17 8.47 -2.07 24.98
C TYR A 17 7.08 -1.94 25.58
N VAL A 18 6.87 -2.59 26.71
CA VAL A 18 5.68 -2.48 27.53
C VAL A 18 6.13 -2.07 28.91
N GLU A 19 5.57 -1.00 29.44
CA GLU A 19 5.73 -0.57 30.82
C GLU A 19 4.43 -0.87 31.57
N ALA A 20 4.54 -1.47 32.75
CA ALA A 20 3.41 -1.79 33.59
C ALA A 20 3.61 -1.21 34.98
N GLU A 21 2.63 -0.46 35.44
CA GLU A 21 2.61 0.18 36.76
C GLU A 21 1.49 -0.39 37.63
N GLY A 22 1.67 -0.34 38.96
CA GLY A 22 0.65 -0.75 39.91
C GLY A 22 0.45 -2.26 40.04
N LEU A 23 1.39 -3.06 39.54
CA LEU A 23 1.37 -4.51 39.69
C LEU A 23 1.84 -4.89 41.12
N PRO A 24 1.35 -6.04 41.68
CA PRO A 24 1.86 -6.58 42.91
C PRO A 24 3.40 -6.87 42.84
N GLU A 25 4.10 -6.71 43.96
CA GLU A 25 5.56 -6.97 44.02
C GLU A 25 5.92 -8.42 43.67
N GLU A 26 5.05 -9.37 43.99
CA GLU A 26 5.22 -10.79 43.63
C GLU A 26 4.10 -11.20 42.65
N LEU A 27 4.50 -11.55 41.44
CA LEU A 27 3.60 -12.08 40.41
C LEU A 27 3.81 -13.59 40.28
N PRO A 28 2.72 -14.38 40.22
CA PRO A 28 2.82 -15.86 40.20
C PRO A 28 3.34 -16.41 38.84
N GLY A 29 3.78 -15.56 37.93
CA GLY A 29 4.30 -15.93 36.61
C GLY A 29 4.21 -14.78 35.60
N PRO A 30 4.35 -15.07 34.29
CA PRO A 30 4.21 -14.06 33.26
C PRO A 30 2.80 -13.43 33.31
N CYS A 31 2.72 -12.13 33.64
CA CYS A 31 1.45 -11.42 33.76
C CYS A 31 1.14 -10.57 32.51
N ILE A 32 2.08 -10.45 31.58
CA ILE A 32 1.91 -9.70 30.34
C ILE A 32 2.24 -10.61 29.17
N MET A 33 1.32 -10.72 28.22
CA MET A 33 1.47 -11.51 27.01
C MET A 33 1.24 -10.60 25.78
N GLY A 34 2.19 -10.62 24.84
CA GLY A 34 2.01 -9.97 23.54
C GLY A 34 1.21 -10.87 22.60
N LEU A 35 0.10 -10.38 22.10
CA LEU A 35 -0.71 -11.06 21.08
C LEU A 35 -0.38 -10.51 19.72
N VAL A 36 0.12 -11.35 18.81
CA VAL A 36 0.32 -10.99 17.41
C VAL A 36 -1.04 -11.06 16.69
N MET A 37 -1.49 -9.92 16.21
CA MET A 37 -2.77 -9.80 15.53
C MET A 37 -2.58 -9.24 14.11
N HIS A 38 -3.09 -9.93 13.12
CA HIS A 38 -3.10 -9.50 11.73
C HIS A 38 -4.18 -10.23 10.93
N THR A 39 -4.48 -9.78 9.72
CA THR A 39 -5.33 -10.54 8.78
C THR A 39 -4.72 -11.92 8.56
N SER A 40 -5.53 -12.96 8.76
CA SER A 40 -5.10 -14.34 8.58
C SER A 40 -4.95 -14.67 7.10
N PHE A 41 -3.73 -14.89 6.67
CA PHE A 41 -3.39 -15.52 5.39
C PHE A 41 -2.17 -16.42 5.56
N GLU A 42 -2.10 -17.44 4.73
CA GLU A 42 -1.04 -18.44 4.80
C GLU A 42 0.27 -17.88 4.24
N ARG A 43 1.39 -18.25 4.86
CA ARG A 43 2.71 -17.99 4.29
C ARG A 43 3.02 -19.03 3.22
N THR A 44 3.15 -18.60 1.97
CA THR A 44 3.38 -19.45 0.80
C THR A 44 4.79 -19.32 0.24
N GLY A 45 5.43 -18.17 0.47
CA GLY A 45 6.79 -17.90 0.00
C GLY A 45 7.86 -18.26 1.03
N HIS A 46 8.93 -18.91 0.56
CA HIS A 46 10.12 -19.24 1.33
C HIS A 46 11.36 -18.72 0.63
N PHE A 47 12.23 -18.06 1.39
CA PHE A 47 13.52 -17.59 0.92
C PHE A 47 14.60 -17.92 1.94
N GLU A 48 15.66 -18.57 1.49
CA GLU A 48 16.85 -18.88 2.27
C GLU A 48 18.11 -18.65 1.43
N CYS A 49 19.14 -18.09 2.05
CA CYS A 49 20.45 -17.93 1.44
C CYS A 49 21.54 -17.90 2.52
N SER A 50 22.82 -17.93 2.10
CA SER A 50 23.98 -17.90 3.02
C SER A 50 24.38 -16.50 3.49
N ASP A 51 23.68 -15.43 3.05
CA ASP A 51 23.95 -14.04 3.46
C ASP A 51 23.02 -13.64 4.60
N ASP A 52 23.59 -13.42 5.79
CA ASP A 52 22.85 -13.05 7.00
C ASP A 52 22.14 -11.70 6.86
N THR A 53 22.66 -10.77 6.06
CA THR A 53 22.04 -9.47 5.82
C THR A 53 20.75 -9.63 5.03
N LEU A 54 20.77 -10.42 3.96
CA LEU A 54 19.58 -10.71 3.15
C LEU A 54 18.53 -11.48 3.97
N MET A 55 18.96 -12.46 4.79
CA MET A 55 18.05 -13.16 5.71
C MET A 55 17.42 -12.21 6.75
N THR A 56 18.18 -11.23 7.22
CA THR A 56 17.66 -10.21 8.14
C THR A 56 16.66 -9.30 7.45
N ILE A 57 16.94 -8.83 6.23
CA ILE A 57 16.02 -8.02 5.43
C ILE A 57 14.71 -8.79 5.21
N GLN A 58 14.76 -10.05 4.78
CA GLN A 58 13.58 -10.88 4.59
C GLN A 58 12.72 -10.99 5.86
N ARG A 59 13.36 -11.18 7.03
CA ARG A 59 12.67 -11.23 8.32
C ARG A 59 12.02 -9.89 8.67
N LEU A 60 12.70 -8.76 8.43
CA LEU A 60 12.15 -7.43 8.65
C LEU A 60 10.96 -7.15 7.73
N CYS A 61 11.06 -7.51 6.45
CA CYS A 61 9.95 -7.41 5.50
C CYS A 61 8.74 -8.24 5.95
N HIS A 62 8.97 -9.48 6.41
CA HIS A 62 7.91 -10.34 6.94
C HIS A 62 7.16 -9.65 8.10
N TRP A 63 7.87 -9.20 9.14
CA TRP A 63 7.25 -8.57 10.29
C TRP A 63 6.57 -7.24 9.95
N SER A 64 7.18 -6.43 9.07
CA SER A 64 6.56 -5.20 8.60
C SER A 64 5.25 -5.47 7.88
N SER A 65 5.21 -6.47 7.01
CA SER A 65 4.02 -6.83 6.24
C SER A 65 2.86 -7.26 7.13
N ILE A 66 3.06 -8.25 8.01
CA ILE A 66 1.98 -8.75 8.86
C ILE A 66 1.50 -7.70 9.86
N SER A 67 2.40 -6.84 10.36
CA SER A 67 2.04 -5.75 11.27
C SER A 67 1.15 -4.69 10.62
N ASN A 68 1.16 -4.60 9.29
CA ASN A 68 0.40 -3.63 8.50
C ASN A 68 -0.76 -4.25 7.70
N CYS A 69 -1.17 -5.47 8.03
CA CYS A 69 -2.31 -6.14 7.41
C CYS A 69 -3.43 -6.33 8.44
N GLN A 70 -4.31 -5.33 8.58
CA GLN A 70 -5.38 -5.28 9.58
C GLN A 70 -6.76 -5.11 8.91
N GLY A 71 -7.16 -6.07 8.07
CA GLY A 71 -8.35 -5.98 7.23
C GLY A 71 -8.18 -5.11 5.99
N VAL A 72 -7.23 -4.19 6.02
CA VAL A 72 -6.72 -3.36 4.91
C VAL A 72 -5.20 -3.25 5.04
N PRO A 73 -4.46 -2.97 3.95
CA PRO A 73 -3.04 -2.62 4.05
C PRO A 73 -2.91 -1.24 4.71
N THR A 74 -2.08 -1.13 5.76
CA THR A 74 -1.86 0.13 6.48
C THR A 74 -0.42 0.61 6.34
N ASP A 75 -0.21 1.91 6.47
CA ASP A 75 1.09 2.57 6.43
C ASP A 75 1.96 2.22 7.64
N CYS A 76 1.36 2.20 8.82
CA CYS A 76 2.07 1.90 10.06
C CYS A 76 1.12 1.34 11.14
N PRO A 77 1.62 0.43 12.02
CA PRO A 77 0.77 -0.22 13.04
C PRO A 77 0.61 0.62 14.32
N HIS A 78 1.34 1.73 14.47
CA HIS A 78 1.46 2.45 15.74
C HIS A 78 0.90 3.88 15.75
N ARG A 79 0.89 4.59 14.62
CA ARG A 79 0.46 5.99 14.54
C ARG A 79 -0.82 6.17 13.73
N GLU A 80 -0.68 6.25 12.43
CA GLU A 80 -1.76 6.62 11.51
C GLU A 80 -2.76 5.49 11.32
N LYS A 81 -2.27 4.27 11.09
CA LYS A 81 -3.08 3.06 10.82
C LYS A 81 -4.05 3.29 9.65
N ASN A 82 -3.60 4.05 8.66
CA ASN A 82 -4.36 4.43 7.48
C ASN A 82 -3.97 3.57 6.28
N ALA A 83 -4.96 3.21 5.47
CA ALA A 83 -4.72 2.46 4.25
C ALA A 83 -4.33 3.39 3.09
N TRP A 84 -3.12 3.92 3.15
CA TRP A 84 -2.53 4.74 2.11
C TRP A 84 -2.33 3.95 0.82
N THR A 85 -2.73 4.54 -0.29
CA THR A 85 -2.65 3.88 -1.60
C THR A 85 -1.21 3.72 -2.08
N GLY A 86 -0.34 4.67 -1.78
CA GLY A 86 1.08 4.60 -2.11
C GLY A 86 1.78 3.45 -1.40
N ASP A 87 1.51 3.28 -0.09
CA ASP A 87 2.08 2.20 0.72
C ASP A 87 1.65 0.83 0.18
N ALA A 88 0.37 0.65 -0.07
CA ALA A 88 -0.14 -0.56 -0.72
C ALA A 88 0.50 -0.79 -2.10
N GLY A 89 0.71 0.28 -2.87
CA GLY A 89 1.36 0.26 -4.18
C GLY A 89 2.82 -0.19 -4.14
N THR A 90 3.51 -0.01 -3.02
CA THR A 90 4.91 -0.43 -2.85
C THR A 90 5.07 -1.83 -2.29
N VAL A 91 4.08 -2.36 -1.55
CA VAL A 91 4.23 -3.64 -0.83
C VAL A 91 3.45 -4.81 -1.44
N HIS A 92 2.51 -4.58 -2.36
CA HIS A 92 1.64 -5.66 -2.88
C HIS A 92 2.42 -6.82 -3.51
N ASP A 93 3.48 -6.55 -4.28
CA ASP A 93 4.30 -7.61 -4.89
C ASP A 93 4.98 -8.47 -3.81
N GLN A 94 5.52 -7.83 -2.78
CA GLN A 94 6.16 -8.51 -1.66
C GLN A 94 5.15 -9.33 -0.86
N LEU A 95 3.92 -8.85 -0.67
CA LEU A 95 2.85 -9.62 -0.04
C LEU A 95 2.50 -10.86 -0.87
N LEU A 96 2.31 -10.71 -2.18
CA LEU A 96 1.98 -11.81 -3.08
C LEU A 96 3.09 -12.85 -3.22
N LEU A 97 4.35 -12.44 -3.08
CA LEU A 97 5.50 -13.36 -3.12
C LEU A 97 5.66 -14.18 -1.83
N ASN A 98 5.19 -13.68 -0.69
CA ASN A 98 5.41 -14.31 0.61
C ASN A 98 4.16 -14.99 1.18
N TYR A 99 2.96 -14.57 0.76
CA TYR A 99 1.70 -14.99 1.36
C TYR A 99 0.61 -15.26 0.32
N ASP A 100 -0.36 -16.08 0.71
CA ASP A 100 -1.66 -16.13 0.05
C ASP A 100 -2.49 -14.89 0.43
N ALA A 101 -2.05 -13.74 -0.05
CA ALA A 101 -2.67 -12.44 0.22
C ALA A 101 -3.63 -11.99 -0.88
N PHE A 102 -3.94 -12.86 -1.86
CA PHE A 102 -4.74 -12.54 -3.02
C PHE A 102 -6.10 -11.94 -2.65
N LEU A 103 -6.91 -12.66 -1.88
CA LEU A 103 -8.25 -12.21 -1.49
C LEU A 103 -8.24 -10.95 -0.61
N PHE A 104 -7.21 -10.78 0.21
CA PHE A 104 -7.03 -9.57 1.01
C PHE A 104 -6.81 -8.34 0.13
N LEU A 105 -5.93 -8.46 -0.86
CA LEU A 105 -5.62 -7.38 -1.78
C LEU A 105 -6.76 -7.12 -2.77
N GLU A 106 -7.41 -8.17 -3.27
CA GLU A 106 -8.58 -8.05 -4.15
C GLU A 106 -9.74 -7.36 -3.44
N LYS A 107 -10.04 -7.73 -2.19
CA LYS A 107 -11.05 -7.07 -1.37
C LYS A 107 -10.78 -5.58 -1.21
N TRP A 108 -9.54 -5.21 -0.88
CA TRP A 108 -9.16 -3.81 -0.72
C TRP A 108 -9.22 -3.04 -2.06
N LEU A 109 -8.86 -3.69 -3.16
CA LEU A 109 -8.99 -3.12 -4.50
C LEU A 109 -10.47 -2.85 -4.85
N ASP A 110 -11.39 -3.71 -4.42
CA ASP A 110 -12.83 -3.48 -4.56
C ASP A 110 -13.28 -2.24 -3.78
N ASP A 111 -12.81 -2.07 -2.54
CA ASP A 111 -13.09 -0.87 -1.74
C ASP A 111 -12.60 0.40 -2.45
N LEU A 112 -11.39 0.34 -3.02
CA LEU A 112 -10.81 1.45 -3.77
C LEU A 112 -11.63 1.79 -5.01
N CYS A 113 -12.06 0.79 -5.78
CA CYS A 113 -12.92 0.97 -6.94
C CYS A 113 -14.30 1.54 -6.56
N GLN A 114 -14.89 1.08 -5.46
CA GLN A 114 -16.16 1.61 -4.96
C GLN A 114 -16.05 3.06 -4.46
N SER A 115 -14.86 3.45 -4.03
CA SER A 115 -14.56 4.82 -3.62
C SER A 115 -14.28 5.77 -4.79
N GLN A 116 -14.19 5.27 -6.02
CA GLN A 116 -13.92 6.10 -7.20
C GLN A 116 -15.06 7.07 -7.49
N ARG A 117 -14.74 8.35 -7.63
CA ARG A 117 -15.72 9.39 -8.01
C ARG A 117 -16.09 9.31 -9.50
N PRO A 118 -17.23 9.90 -9.91
CA PRO A 118 -17.63 9.93 -11.32
C PRO A 118 -16.61 10.54 -12.28
N ASN A 119 -15.79 11.48 -11.81
CA ASN A 119 -14.71 12.08 -12.60
C ASN A 119 -13.45 11.19 -12.70
N GLY A 120 -13.45 10.00 -12.09
CA GLY A 120 -12.33 9.06 -12.11
C GLY A 120 -11.33 9.20 -10.98
N SER A 121 -11.41 10.24 -10.14
CA SER A 121 -10.50 10.40 -8.99
C SER A 121 -10.74 9.33 -7.93
N ILE A 122 -9.66 8.89 -7.27
CA ILE A 122 -9.69 8.00 -6.11
C ILE A 122 -9.09 8.71 -4.89
N PRO A 123 -9.42 8.28 -3.67
CA PRO A 123 -8.81 8.87 -2.47
C PRO A 123 -7.36 8.39 -2.30
N CYS A 124 -6.55 9.14 -1.57
CA CYS A 124 -5.20 8.73 -1.21
C CYS A 124 -5.16 7.67 -0.09
N VAL A 125 -6.22 7.57 0.68
CA VAL A 125 -6.43 6.60 1.78
C VAL A 125 -7.76 5.90 1.56
N CYS A 126 -7.79 4.59 1.52
CA CYS A 126 -9.01 3.81 1.28
C CYS A 126 -9.16 2.66 2.30
N PRO A 127 -10.23 2.65 3.13
CA PRO A 127 -11.32 3.65 3.23
C PRO A 127 -10.83 5.05 3.61
N SER A 128 -11.48 6.09 3.07
CA SER A 128 -11.08 7.47 3.32
C SER A 128 -11.38 7.89 4.76
N THR A 129 -10.37 8.38 5.48
CA THR A 129 -10.44 8.76 6.89
C THR A 129 -10.37 10.27 7.11
N GLY A 130 -10.86 11.07 6.17
CA GLY A 130 -10.87 12.53 6.25
C GLY A 130 -9.85 13.25 5.37
N TRP A 131 -8.85 12.55 4.83
CA TRP A 131 -7.89 13.11 3.86
C TRP A 131 -8.54 13.48 2.53
N GLY A 132 -9.62 12.79 2.16
CA GLY A 132 -10.43 13.10 0.97
C GLY A 132 -9.73 12.78 -0.35
N TYR A 133 -10.01 13.62 -1.37
CA TYR A 133 -9.62 13.38 -2.76
C TYR A 133 -8.80 14.53 -3.36
N ASN A 134 -8.45 15.54 -2.57
CA ASN A 134 -7.87 16.76 -3.08
C ASN A 134 -6.38 16.89 -2.76
N TRP A 135 -5.83 15.92 -2.06
CA TRP A 135 -4.42 15.90 -1.67
C TRP A 135 -3.93 14.45 -1.61
N GLY A 136 -2.69 14.22 -2.00
CA GLY A 136 -2.03 12.91 -1.89
C GLY A 136 -2.56 11.84 -2.84
N ASN A 137 -3.37 12.20 -3.82
CA ASN A 137 -3.97 11.28 -4.78
C ASN A 137 -3.40 11.44 -6.21
N GLY A 138 -2.18 11.94 -6.32
CA GLY A 138 -1.44 12.00 -7.58
C GLY A 138 -1.06 10.62 -8.12
N PRO A 139 -0.55 10.54 -9.34
CA PRO A 139 -0.15 9.28 -9.98
C PRO A 139 0.86 8.48 -9.16
N ASP A 140 1.73 9.13 -8.42
CA ASP A 140 2.73 8.57 -7.51
C ASP A 140 2.12 7.64 -6.44
N TRP A 141 0.95 7.99 -5.89
CA TRP A 141 0.19 7.17 -4.93
C TRP A 141 -0.91 6.34 -5.58
N SER A 142 -1.63 6.93 -6.52
CA SER A 142 -2.84 6.32 -7.10
C SER A 142 -2.56 5.25 -8.15
N MET A 143 -1.33 5.10 -8.64
CA MET A 143 -1.00 4.07 -9.63
C MET A 143 -1.24 2.63 -9.14
N VAL A 144 -1.42 2.42 -7.82
CA VAL A 144 -1.81 1.11 -7.27
C VAL A 144 -3.06 0.55 -7.92
N LEU A 145 -4.01 1.43 -8.30
CA LEU A 145 -5.21 1.01 -9.04
C LEU A 145 -4.89 0.35 -10.39
N THR A 146 -3.70 0.61 -10.94
CA THR A 146 -3.23 -0.02 -12.18
C THR A 146 -2.27 -1.17 -11.90
N THR A 147 -1.35 -1.02 -10.93
CA THR A 147 -0.31 -2.01 -10.66
C THR A 147 -0.84 -3.24 -9.95
N LEU A 148 -1.74 -3.08 -9.01
CA LEU A 148 -2.27 -4.20 -8.24
C LEU A 148 -3.10 -5.19 -9.08
N PRO A 149 -4.07 -4.77 -9.93
CA PRO A 149 -4.76 -5.71 -10.82
C PRO A 149 -3.82 -6.47 -11.74
N TRP A 150 -2.76 -5.81 -12.22
CA TRP A 150 -1.74 -6.45 -13.04
C TRP A 150 -0.98 -7.51 -12.24
N ALA A 151 -0.54 -7.22 -11.01
CA ALA A 151 0.13 -8.16 -10.15
C ALA A 151 -0.75 -9.39 -9.81
N LEU A 152 -2.04 -9.17 -9.53
CA LEU A 152 -3.00 -10.25 -9.30
C LEU A 152 -3.16 -11.14 -10.56
N TYR A 153 -3.20 -10.54 -11.75
CA TYR A 153 -3.22 -11.28 -13.01
C TYR A 153 -1.93 -12.09 -13.21
N GLU A 154 -0.76 -11.52 -12.94
CA GLU A 154 0.53 -12.23 -13.08
C GLU A 154 0.62 -13.45 -12.16
N GLN A 155 -0.02 -13.41 -10.99
CA GLN A 155 -0.07 -14.53 -10.04
C GLN A 155 -0.98 -15.68 -10.52
N THR A 156 -2.08 -15.36 -11.19
CA THR A 156 -3.13 -16.34 -11.48
C THR A 156 -3.25 -16.71 -12.95
N GLY A 157 -2.82 -15.82 -13.86
CA GLY A 157 -3.09 -15.91 -15.29
C GLY A 157 -4.56 -15.65 -15.67
N ASP A 158 -5.41 -15.28 -14.70
CA ASP A 158 -6.85 -15.06 -14.93
C ASP A 158 -7.13 -13.65 -15.46
N ALA A 159 -7.38 -13.55 -16.78
CA ALA A 159 -7.73 -12.28 -17.43
C ALA A 159 -9.07 -11.69 -16.94
N ALA A 160 -9.93 -12.46 -16.28
CA ALA A 160 -11.19 -11.93 -15.73
C ALA A 160 -10.93 -10.86 -14.66
N ILE A 161 -9.81 -10.96 -13.93
CA ILE A 161 -9.36 -9.93 -12.98
C ILE A 161 -9.14 -8.60 -13.70
N LEU A 162 -8.37 -8.63 -14.79
CA LEU A 162 -8.13 -7.43 -15.58
C LEU A 162 -9.44 -6.87 -16.13
N ALA A 163 -10.30 -7.72 -16.71
CA ALA A 163 -11.59 -7.29 -17.27
C ALA A 163 -12.48 -6.61 -16.22
N ARG A 164 -12.48 -7.10 -14.97
CA ARG A 164 -13.24 -6.52 -13.86
C ARG A 164 -12.81 -5.12 -13.52
N TYR A 165 -11.51 -4.86 -13.42
CA TYR A 165 -10.97 -3.58 -12.95
C TYR A 165 -10.65 -2.59 -14.08
N TYR A 166 -10.52 -3.05 -15.30
CA TYR A 166 -10.17 -2.23 -16.46
C TYR A 166 -11.03 -0.95 -16.61
N PRO A 167 -12.38 -0.98 -16.47
CA PRO A 167 -13.19 0.24 -16.59
C PRO A 167 -12.85 1.31 -15.52
N PHE A 168 -12.46 0.88 -14.32
CA PHE A 168 -12.07 1.79 -13.24
C PHE A 168 -10.71 2.41 -13.53
N ILE A 169 -9.76 1.61 -14.02
CA ILE A 169 -8.42 2.05 -14.37
C ILE A 169 -8.49 3.07 -15.52
N CYS A 170 -9.30 2.80 -16.55
CA CYS A 170 -9.50 3.72 -17.67
C CYS A 170 -10.02 5.09 -17.21
N ARG A 171 -11.09 5.10 -16.38
CA ARG A 171 -11.63 6.36 -15.83
C ARG A 171 -10.60 7.11 -14.97
N HIS A 172 -9.80 6.38 -14.21
CA HIS A 172 -8.73 7.01 -13.41
C HIS A 172 -7.63 7.59 -14.29
N PHE A 173 -7.25 6.87 -15.35
CA PHE A 173 -6.27 7.36 -16.31
C PHE A 173 -6.77 8.62 -17.04
N ASP A 174 -8.06 8.67 -17.41
CA ASP A 174 -8.68 9.86 -18.00
C ASP A 174 -8.66 11.04 -17.02
N PHE A 175 -8.91 10.79 -15.73
CA PHE A 175 -8.75 11.82 -14.68
C PHE A 175 -7.32 12.33 -14.62
N MET A 176 -6.31 11.46 -14.53
CA MET A 176 -4.90 11.86 -14.52
C MET A 176 -4.54 12.66 -15.79
N SER A 177 -5.01 12.22 -16.95
CA SER A 177 -4.82 12.92 -18.23
C SER A 177 -5.42 14.33 -18.22
N SER A 178 -6.58 14.52 -17.57
CA SER A 178 -7.22 15.83 -17.44
C SER A 178 -6.46 16.81 -16.57
N MET A 179 -5.56 16.29 -15.72
CA MET A 179 -4.69 17.09 -14.85
C MET A 179 -3.33 17.40 -15.47
N ALA A 180 -3.02 16.78 -16.61
CA ALA A 180 -1.75 16.99 -17.30
C ALA A 180 -1.78 18.33 -18.08
N VAL A 181 -0.65 19.04 -18.04
CA VAL A 181 -0.40 20.24 -18.84
C VAL A 181 0.82 19.95 -19.73
N ASP A 182 0.63 20.01 -21.04
CA ASP A 182 1.68 19.66 -22.01
C ASP A 182 2.34 18.27 -21.74
N GLY A 183 1.50 17.28 -21.36
CA GLY A 183 1.94 15.93 -21.03
C GLY A 183 2.58 15.76 -19.64
N ILE A 184 2.76 16.83 -18.89
CA ILE A 184 3.37 16.83 -17.55
C ILE A 184 2.28 16.81 -16.48
N VAL A 185 2.37 15.86 -15.56
CA VAL A 185 1.52 15.76 -14.36
C VAL A 185 2.30 16.25 -13.15
N ASN A 186 1.66 17.10 -12.32
CA ASN A 186 2.33 17.74 -11.18
C ASN A 186 1.33 18.13 -10.08
N TYR A 187 0.66 17.13 -9.46
CA TYR A 187 -0.31 17.40 -8.39
C TYR A 187 -0.25 16.41 -7.22
N GLY A 188 0.64 15.42 -7.27
CA GLY A 188 0.83 14.42 -6.23
C GLY A 188 1.66 14.88 -5.05
N ILE A 189 2.07 13.92 -4.21
CA ILE A 189 2.97 14.15 -3.07
C ILE A 189 4.44 14.12 -3.54
N GLY A 190 4.72 13.38 -4.58
CA GLY A 190 6.04 13.15 -5.11
C GLY A 190 6.83 12.10 -4.33
N ASP A 191 8.14 12.14 -4.43
CA ASP A 191 9.06 11.30 -3.67
C ASP A 191 8.87 11.53 -2.17
N TRP A 192 8.46 10.50 -1.44
CA TRP A 192 8.13 10.59 -0.02
C TRP A 192 9.23 9.98 0.83
N CYS A 193 9.64 10.73 1.85
CA CYS A 193 10.67 10.29 2.79
C CYS A 193 12.00 9.88 2.12
N ALA A 194 12.50 10.70 1.20
CA ALA A 194 13.80 10.49 0.57
C ALA A 194 14.88 10.23 1.64
N PRO A 195 15.77 9.24 1.47
CA PRO A 195 16.83 8.95 2.42
C PRO A 195 17.80 10.13 2.53
N PHE A 196 18.24 10.44 3.73
CA PHE A 196 19.23 11.48 4.00
C PHE A 196 20.11 11.08 5.19
N ASP A 197 21.35 11.59 5.19
CA ASP A 197 22.30 11.42 6.27
C ASP A 197 22.13 12.56 7.29
N GLY A 198 21.45 12.31 8.39
CA GLY A 198 21.30 13.31 9.46
C GLY A 198 20.08 13.12 10.36
N PRO A 199 19.96 13.88 11.44
CA PRO A 199 18.80 13.77 12.34
C PRO A 199 17.53 14.28 11.65
N ALA A 200 16.53 13.40 11.58
CA ALA A 200 15.25 13.60 10.88
C ALA A 200 14.52 14.91 11.23
N ILE A 201 14.76 15.46 12.42
CA ILE A 201 14.05 16.61 12.97
C ILE A 201 14.55 17.95 12.40
N SER A 202 15.75 17.99 11.83
CA SER A 202 16.40 19.25 11.39
C SER A 202 16.41 19.47 9.88
N VAL A 203 15.92 18.50 9.10
CA VAL A 203 16.05 18.53 7.64
C VAL A 203 14.71 18.87 7.00
N ASN A 204 14.70 19.90 6.15
CA ASN A 204 13.57 20.14 5.27
C ASN A 204 13.52 19.01 4.21
N MET A 205 12.65 18.03 4.41
CA MET A 205 12.52 16.85 3.55
C MET A 205 12.27 17.20 2.07
N SER A 206 11.73 18.38 1.79
CA SER A 206 11.54 18.87 0.42
C SER A 206 12.84 19.07 -0.35
N THR A 207 13.96 19.29 0.35
CA THR A 207 15.26 19.57 -0.27
C THR A 207 15.88 18.34 -0.96
N PHE A 208 15.49 17.12 -0.53
CA PHE A 208 16.05 15.86 -1.04
C PHE A 208 15.07 15.09 -1.92
N LYS A 209 13.90 15.66 -2.18
CA LYS A 209 12.89 15.03 -3.03
C LYS A 209 13.19 15.22 -4.50
N ALA A 210 12.91 14.19 -5.29
CA ALA A 210 12.74 14.37 -6.72
C ALA A 210 11.58 15.35 -6.99
N PRO A 211 11.64 16.16 -8.06
CA PRO A 211 10.53 17.04 -8.42
C PRO A 211 9.23 16.25 -8.62
N VAL A 212 8.13 16.74 -8.07
CA VAL A 212 6.79 16.11 -8.20
C VAL A 212 6.44 15.86 -9.67
N ALA A 213 6.70 16.84 -10.53
CA ALA A 213 6.46 16.70 -11.97
C ALA A 213 7.22 15.51 -12.59
N LEU A 214 8.41 15.16 -12.10
CA LEU A 214 9.15 14.01 -12.58
C LEU A 214 8.51 12.70 -12.10
N THR A 215 8.25 12.58 -10.80
CA THR A 215 7.69 11.35 -10.21
C THR A 215 6.27 11.08 -10.71
N ASP A 216 5.41 12.08 -10.72
CA ASP A 216 4.04 11.97 -11.18
C ASP A 216 3.97 11.61 -12.67
N THR A 217 4.76 12.29 -13.52
CA THR A 217 4.76 12.00 -14.95
C THR A 217 5.32 10.60 -15.23
N ALA A 218 6.34 10.14 -14.49
CA ALA A 218 6.84 8.79 -14.62
C ALA A 218 5.79 7.74 -14.23
N CYS A 219 5.04 7.97 -13.14
CA CYS A 219 3.95 7.09 -12.70
C CYS A 219 2.75 7.13 -13.66
N TYR A 220 2.42 8.29 -14.20
CA TYR A 220 1.41 8.45 -15.24
C TYR A 220 1.78 7.66 -16.51
N TYR A 221 3.01 7.81 -17.00
CA TYR A 221 3.53 7.04 -18.12
C TYR A 221 3.52 5.52 -17.86
N ARG A 222 3.94 5.10 -16.66
CA ARG A 222 3.87 3.70 -16.25
C ARG A 222 2.44 3.16 -16.30
N SER A 223 1.46 3.94 -15.82
CA SER A 223 0.04 3.58 -15.87
C SER A 223 -0.46 3.42 -17.30
N ALA A 224 -0.09 4.32 -18.22
CA ALA A 224 -0.42 4.20 -19.65
C ALA A 224 0.13 2.91 -20.27
N ARG A 225 1.40 2.61 -20.01
CA ARG A 225 2.03 1.37 -20.50
C ARG A 225 1.37 0.11 -19.95
N MET A 226 0.93 0.12 -18.68
CA MET A 226 0.23 -1.02 -18.10
C MET A 226 -1.17 -1.18 -18.68
N LEU A 227 -1.91 -0.08 -18.88
CA LEU A 227 -3.18 -0.11 -19.59
C LEU A 227 -3.03 -0.68 -20.99
N SER A 228 -2.00 -0.27 -21.74
CA SER A 228 -1.66 -0.84 -23.04
C SER A 228 -1.44 -2.36 -22.98
N LYS A 229 -0.72 -2.87 -21.99
CA LYS A 229 -0.55 -4.31 -21.79
C LYS A 229 -1.87 -5.01 -21.48
N MET A 230 -2.71 -4.42 -20.60
CA MET A 230 -4.02 -4.96 -20.23
C MET A 230 -4.95 -5.01 -21.45
N SER A 231 -4.98 -3.95 -22.27
CA SER A 231 -5.77 -3.92 -23.51
C SER A 231 -5.43 -5.08 -24.42
N ARG A 232 -4.13 -5.37 -24.62
CA ARG A 232 -3.68 -6.50 -25.44
C ARG A 232 -4.12 -7.85 -24.85
N VAL A 233 -3.99 -8.05 -23.54
CA VAL A 233 -4.45 -9.30 -22.90
C VAL A 233 -5.96 -9.47 -23.07
N LEU A 234 -6.72 -8.39 -23.00
CA LEU A 234 -8.18 -8.39 -23.11
C LEU A 234 -8.68 -8.36 -24.56
N GLY A 235 -7.78 -8.21 -25.55
CA GLY A 235 -8.15 -8.08 -26.97
C GLY A 235 -8.92 -6.81 -27.30
N LEU A 236 -8.62 -5.73 -26.57
CA LEU A 236 -9.25 -4.40 -26.71
C LEU A 236 -8.36 -3.43 -27.48
N ASP A 237 -8.98 -2.39 -28.06
CA ASP A 237 -8.24 -1.27 -28.64
C ASP A 237 -7.39 -0.55 -27.59
N ASP A 238 -6.21 -0.09 -27.99
CA ASP A 238 -5.22 0.54 -27.11
C ASP A 238 -4.99 2.02 -27.48
N PRO A 239 -5.77 2.95 -26.94
CA PRO A 239 -5.56 4.38 -27.14
C PRO A 239 -4.60 5.01 -26.11
N TYR A 240 -4.14 4.24 -25.09
CA TYR A 240 -3.54 4.84 -23.89
C TYR A 240 -2.05 5.11 -24.06
N LEU A 241 -1.31 4.25 -24.76
CA LEU A 241 0.12 4.46 -24.95
C LEU A 241 0.40 5.76 -25.74
N ALA A 242 -0.33 5.98 -26.82
CA ALA A 242 -0.20 7.18 -27.66
C ALA A 242 -0.55 8.48 -26.92
N ARG A 243 -1.35 8.41 -25.84
CA ARG A 243 -1.71 9.59 -25.04
C ARG A 243 -0.64 9.99 -24.03
N SER A 244 0.34 9.13 -23.78
CA SER A 244 1.45 9.38 -22.85
C SER A 244 2.75 9.81 -23.56
N GLU A 245 2.81 9.71 -24.88
CA GLU A 245 3.90 10.20 -25.74
C GLU A 245 3.70 11.68 -26.08
#